data_f42f4b11e6d533e74ac6a8ce095945c7
#
_entry.id   f42f4b11e6d533e74ac6a8ce095945c7
#
_cell.length_a   1.000
_cell.length_b   1.000
_cell.length_c   1.000
_cell.angle_alpha   90.00
_cell.angle_beta   90.00
_cell.angle_gamma   90.00
#
_symmetry.space_group_name_H-M   'P 1'
#
loop_
_entity.id
_entity.type
_entity.pdbx_description
1 polymer ?
#
loop_
_entity_poly.entity_id
_entity_poly.type
_entity_poly.pdbx_seq_one_letter_code
_entity_poly.pdbx_strand_id
1 'polypeptide(L)'
;MVEDGLIEDLASGKTHGGILAEVSEASYKEFDPRLIKNDGFAAIIEGVEDPYSLGYSLRTLYACGCDAVILPRHLPSASDSALCKSSAGASELLDIYLGDTSAIAASFKACGYRIVCAAIPESL
;
A
#
# COMPACT_ATOMS: atom_id res chain seq x y z
N MET A 1 5.83 12.47 29.79
CA MET A 1 4.59 11.74 30.15
C MET A 1 3.43 12.71 30.00
N VAL A 2 2.43 12.33 29.24
CA VAL A 2 1.16 13.07 29.13
C VAL A 2 0.12 12.44 30.07
N GLU A 3 -0.90 13.20 30.44
CA GLU A 3 -2.00 12.70 31.28
C GLU A 3 -2.74 11.55 30.53
N ASP A 4 -3.15 10.53 31.29
CA ASP A 4 -3.75 9.29 30.74
C ASP A 4 -4.98 9.54 29.85
N GLY A 5 -5.74 10.61 30.07
CA GLY A 5 -6.90 10.97 29.25
C GLY A 5 -6.56 11.54 27.87
N LEU A 6 -5.38 12.11 27.67
CA LEU A 6 -5.01 12.75 26.41
C LEU A 6 -4.74 11.74 25.28
N ILE A 7 -4.16 10.60 25.63
CA ILE A 7 -3.89 9.53 24.65
C ILE A 7 -5.21 8.94 24.14
N GLU A 8 -6.18 8.73 25.02
CA GLU A 8 -7.49 8.18 24.66
C GLU A 8 -8.30 9.15 23.78
N ASP A 9 -8.18 10.46 24.02
CA ASP A 9 -8.86 11.50 23.23
C ASP A 9 -8.27 11.64 21.81
N LEU A 10 -6.96 11.43 21.66
CA LEU A 10 -6.26 11.56 20.38
C LEU A 10 -6.21 10.25 19.59
N ALA A 11 -6.38 9.10 20.25
CA ALA A 11 -6.27 7.80 19.60
C ALA A 11 -7.47 7.50 18.69
N SER A 12 -7.20 7.02 17.49
CA SER A 12 -8.23 6.52 16.55
C SER A 12 -8.79 5.13 16.91
N GLY A 13 -8.55 4.64 18.14
CA GLY A 13 -9.04 3.34 18.61
C GLY A 13 -8.50 2.97 19.98
N LYS A 14 -8.91 1.84 20.51
CA LYS A 14 -8.58 1.39 21.89
C LYS A 14 -7.33 0.50 21.98
N THR A 15 -6.63 0.25 20.88
CA THR A 15 -5.50 -0.70 20.82
C THR A 15 -4.15 0.00 20.61
N HIS A 16 -3.96 1.15 21.25
CA HIS A 16 -2.75 1.97 21.12
C HIS A 16 -1.59 1.57 22.05
N GLY A 17 -1.85 0.72 23.04
CA GLY A 17 -0.82 0.30 24.00
C GLY A 17 -0.21 1.44 24.82
N GLY A 18 -0.90 2.59 24.92
CA GLY A 18 -0.43 3.76 25.67
C GLY A 18 0.62 4.62 24.94
N ILE A 19 0.86 4.40 23.66
CA ILE A 19 1.82 5.16 22.86
C ILE A 19 1.13 5.67 21.59
N LEU A 20 1.28 6.98 21.33
CA LEU A 20 0.83 7.64 20.11
C LEU A 20 1.98 8.44 19.50
N ALA A 21 2.02 8.51 18.20
CA ALA A 21 2.89 9.39 17.44
C ALA A 21 2.04 10.22 16.47
N GLU A 22 2.26 11.52 16.49
CA GLU A 22 1.73 12.41 15.45
C GLU A 22 2.75 12.46 14.33
N VAL A 23 2.31 12.14 13.11
CA VAL A 23 3.14 12.07 11.92
C VAL A 23 2.50 12.89 10.81
N SER A 24 3.29 13.31 9.83
CA SER A 24 2.76 13.90 8.60
C SER A 24 2.01 12.86 7.78
N GLU A 25 1.06 13.30 6.97
CA GLU A 25 0.37 12.43 6.01
C GLU A 25 1.37 11.72 5.09
N ALA A 26 1.07 10.46 4.77
CA ALA A 26 1.86 9.71 3.80
C ALA A 26 1.82 10.38 2.43
N SER A 27 2.97 10.55 1.81
CA SER A 27 3.07 11.05 0.44
C SER A 27 3.63 9.95 -0.45
N TYR A 28 2.79 9.45 -1.35
CA TYR A 28 3.18 8.44 -2.33
C TYR A 28 3.75 9.12 -3.58
N LYS A 29 4.81 8.55 -4.13
CA LYS A 29 5.44 9.04 -5.36
C LYS A 29 4.69 8.49 -6.58
N GLU A 30 4.69 9.26 -7.66
CA GLU A 30 4.29 8.74 -8.98
C GLU A 30 5.28 7.68 -9.44
N PHE A 31 4.76 6.62 -10.05
CA PHE A 31 5.60 5.57 -10.60
C PHE A 31 6.36 6.07 -11.83
N ASP A 32 7.66 5.81 -11.84
CA ASP A 32 8.52 6.12 -12.98
C ASP A 32 9.02 4.80 -13.61
N PRO A 33 8.80 4.56 -14.90
CA PRO A 33 9.26 3.35 -15.58
C PRO A 33 10.76 3.07 -15.44
N ARG A 34 11.57 4.10 -15.16
CA ARG A 34 13.02 3.95 -14.89
C ARG A 34 13.32 3.20 -13.60
N LEU A 35 12.33 3.03 -12.74
CA LEU A 35 12.45 2.25 -11.49
C LEU A 35 12.31 0.74 -11.72
N ILE A 36 11.89 0.33 -12.93
CA ILE A 36 11.75 -1.09 -13.27
C ILE A 36 13.14 -1.75 -13.29
N LYS A 37 13.33 -2.73 -12.42
CA LYS A 37 14.55 -3.54 -12.37
C LYS A 37 14.49 -4.64 -13.43
N ASN A 38 15.63 -5.23 -13.77
CA ASN A 38 15.69 -6.33 -14.76
C ASN A 38 15.12 -7.64 -14.20
N ASP A 39 15.17 -7.80 -12.90
CA ASP A 39 14.61 -8.92 -12.15
C ASP A 39 13.89 -8.36 -10.93
N GLY A 40 12.81 -8.98 -10.56
CA GLY A 40 12.06 -8.53 -9.40
C GLY A 40 10.60 -8.94 -9.45
N PHE A 41 9.93 -8.61 -8.38
CA PHE A 41 8.51 -8.87 -8.19
C PHE A 41 7.81 -7.57 -7.82
N ALA A 42 6.90 -7.13 -8.65
CA ALA A 42 6.04 -5.98 -8.37
C ALA A 42 4.57 -6.39 -8.38
N ALA A 43 3.76 -5.73 -7.59
CA ALA A 43 2.33 -5.94 -7.53
C ALA A 43 1.58 -4.67 -7.94
N ILE A 44 0.57 -4.83 -8.76
CA ILE A 44 -0.41 -3.78 -9.07
C ILE A 44 -1.71 -4.17 -8.39
N ILE A 45 -2.22 -3.33 -7.50
CA ILE A 45 -3.48 -3.55 -6.80
C ILE A 45 -4.50 -2.54 -7.29
N GLU A 46 -5.60 -3.02 -7.81
CA GLU A 46 -6.69 -2.20 -8.32
C GLU A 46 -8.04 -2.67 -7.79
N GLY A 47 -8.97 -1.74 -7.60
CA GLY A 47 -10.33 -2.05 -7.17
C GLY A 47 -10.47 -2.41 -5.69
N VAL A 48 -9.43 -2.26 -4.88
CA VAL A 48 -9.51 -2.47 -3.43
C VAL A 48 -9.81 -1.14 -2.75
N GLU A 49 -11.04 -0.97 -2.29
CA GLU A 49 -11.52 0.28 -1.68
C GLU A 49 -11.40 0.27 -0.15
N ASP A 50 -11.43 -0.90 0.46
CA ASP A 50 -11.34 -1.04 1.90
C ASP A 50 -9.88 -0.99 2.40
N PRO A 51 -9.53 -0.06 3.32
CA PRO A 51 -8.16 0.10 3.81
C PRO A 51 -7.65 -1.12 4.58
N TYR A 52 -8.52 -1.88 5.20
CA TYR A 52 -8.11 -3.09 5.89
C TYR A 52 -7.72 -4.20 4.91
N SER A 53 -8.49 -4.39 3.84
CA SER A 53 -8.17 -5.33 2.76
C SER A 53 -6.88 -4.93 2.05
N LEU A 54 -6.69 -3.65 1.79
CA LEU A 54 -5.44 -3.13 1.24
C LEU A 54 -4.26 -3.40 2.18
N GLY A 55 -4.42 -3.10 3.47
CA GLY A 55 -3.36 -3.33 4.45
C GLY A 55 -2.97 -4.80 4.58
N TYR A 56 -3.92 -5.71 4.57
CA TYR A 56 -3.63 -7.15 4.58
C TYR A 56 -2.88 -7.59 3.31
N SER A 57 -3.23 -7.02 2.17
CA SER A 57 -2.52 -7.27 0.91
C SER A 57 -1.08 -6.77 0.98
N LEU A 58 -0.87 -5.55 1.45
CA LEU A 58 0.48 -4.98 1.63
C LEU A 58 1.33 -5.82 2.58
N ARG A 59 0.78 -6.25 3.70
CA ARG A 59 1.47 -7.12 4.65
C ARG A 59 1.94 -8.43 4.01
N THR A 60 1.07 -9.04 3.21
CA THR A 60 1.37 -10.29 2.50
C THR A 60 2.45 -10.07 1.45
N LEU A 61 2.34 -9.01 0.65
CA LEU A 61 3.32 -8.66 -0.37
C LEU A 61 4.69 -8.38 0.23
N TYR A 62 4.74 -7.64 1.33
CA TYR A 62 5.99 -7.40 2.06
C TYR A 62 6.65 -8.71 2.51
N ALA A 63 5.86 -9.62 3.11
CA ALA A 63 6.36 -10.92 3.55
C ALA A 63 6.85 -11.80 2.39
N CYS A 64 6.28 -11.64 1.19
CA CYS A 64 6.69 -12.32 -0.03
C CYS A 64 7.90 -11.68 -0.73
N GLY A 65 8.43 -10.58 -0.23
CA GLY A 65 9.58 -9.90 -0.82
C GLY A 65 9.22 -9.08 -2.07
N CYS A 66 8.02 -8.50 -2.11
CA CYS A 66 7.62 -7.61 -3.18
C CYS A 66 8.53 -6.37 -3.23
N ASP A 67 9.06 -6.04 -4.40
CA ASP A 67 9.97 -4.91 -4.58
C ASP A 67 9.23 -3.57 -4.69
N ALA A 68 8.04 -3.58 -5.27
CA ALA A 68 7.22 -2.38 -5.44
C ALA A 68 5.74 -2.71 -5.51
N VAL A 69 4.93 -1.84 -4.94
CA VAL A 69 3.47 -1.90 -5.05
C VAL A 69 2.98 -0.66 -5.79
N ILE A 70 2.15 -0.87 -6.80
CA ILE A 70 1.52 0.19 -7.56
C ILE A 70 0.03 0.24 -7.21
N LEU A 71 -0.44 1.43 -6.88
CA LEU A 71 -1.83 1.71 -6.57
C LEU A 71 -2.38 2.75 -7.56
N PRO A 72 -3.69 2.74 -7.83
CA PRO A 72 -4.31 3.78 -8.64
C PRO A 72 -4.19 5.15 -7.96
N ARG A 73 -4.19 6.24 -8.75
CA ARG A 73 -4.09 7.61 -8.23
C ARG A 73 -5.23 8.00 -7.29
N HIS A 74 -6.38 7.38 -7.48
CA HIS A 74 -7.54 7.57 -6.61
C HIS A 74 -7.54 6.49 -5.52
N LEU A 75 -6.73 6.70 -4.50
CA LEU A 75 -6.89 5.91 -3.28
C LEU A 75 -8.18 6.34 -2.60
N PRO A 76 -9.02 5.40 -2.15
CA PRO A 76 -10.08 5.74 -1.21
C PRO A 76 -9.43 6.45 -0.02
N SER A 77 -10.15 7.37 0.62
CA SER A 77 -9.69 8.13 1.78
C SER A 77 -9.51 7.21 3.01
N ALA A 78 -8.59 6.27 2.86
CA ALA A 78 -8.13 5.46 3.96
C ALA A 78 -7.27 6.35 4.85
N SER A 79 -7.60 6.45 6.11
CA SER A 79 -6.67 7.06 7.05
C SER A 79 -5.37 6.27 7.02
N ASP A 80 -4.23 6.96 6.90
CA ASP A 80 -2.91 6.34 6.92
C ASP A 80 -2.73 5.46 8.16
N SER A 81 -3.37 5.83 9.27
CA SER A 81 -3.36 5.04 10.50
C SER A 81 -4.07 3.69 10.36
N ALA A 82 -5.18 3.62 9.63
CA ALA A 82 -5.88 2.35 9.39
C ALA A 82 -5.06 1.44 8.48
N LEU A 83 -4.42 1.99 7.46
CA LEU A 83 -3.55 1.26 6.56
C LEU A 83 -2.29 0.75 7.26
N CYS A 84 -1.62 1.59 8.03
CA CYS A 84 -0.45 1.21 8.81
C CYS A 84 -0.79 0.09 9.80
N LYS A 85 -1.90 0.23 10.52
CA LYS A 85 -2.36 -0.76 11.50
C LYS A 85 -2.71 -2.10 10.85
N SER A 86 -3.49 -2.10 9.79
CA SER A 86 -3.93 -3.34 9.11
C SER A 86 -2.79 -4.03 8.38
N SER A 87 -1.82 -3.29 7.87
CA SER A 87 -0.60 -3.82 7.28
C SER A 87 0.46 -4.25 8.29
N ALA A 88 0.22 -4.06 9.60
CA ALA A 88 1.23 -4.24 10.66
C ALA A 88 2.53 -3.46 10.37
N GLY A 89 2.40 -2.24 9.83
CA GLY A 89 3.51 -1.37 9.49
C GLY A 89 4.16 -1.63 8.12
N ALA A 90 3.73 -2.64 7.38
CA ALA A 90 4.30 -2.94 6.06
C ALA A 90 4.10 -1.80 5.05
N SER A 91 3.05 -0.99 5.19
CA SER A 91 2.82 0.21 4.37
C SER A 91 3.96 1.22 4.44
N GLU A 92 4.68 1.25 5.56
CA GLU A 92 5.81 2.16 5.78
C GLU A 92 7.16 1.60 5.28
N LEU A 93 7.19 0.32 4.97
CA LEU A 93 8.40 -0.41 4.59
C LEU A 93 8.44 -0.77 3.10
N LEU A 94 7.28 -0.82 2.45
CA LEU A 94 7.16 -1.09 1.02
C LEU A 94 7.36 0.18 0.19
N ASP A 95 7.99 0.03 -0.95
CA ASP A 95 8.00 1.06 -1.99
C ASP A 95 6.63 1.09 -2.68
N ILE A 96 5.79 2.04 -2.29
CA ILE A 96 4.44 2.22 -2.83
C ILE A 96 4.43 3.42 -3.78
N TYR A 97 3.90 3.20 -4.99
CA TYR A 97 3.79 4.20 -6.04
C TYR A 97 2.35 4.34 -6.51
N LEU A 98 2.00 5.54 -6.97
CA LEU A 98 0.73 5.81 -7.63
C LEU A 98 0.92 5.89 -9.15
N GLY A 99 -0.12 5.56 -9.89
CA GLY A 99 -0.09 5.76 -11.32
C GLY A 99 -1.28 5.18 -12.08
N ASP A 100 -1.19 5.28 -13.39
CA ASP A 100 -2.10 4.58 -14.29
C ASP A 100 -1.69 3.10 -14.37
N THR A 101 -2.46 2.24 -13.74
CA THR A 101 -2.15 0.84 -13.57
C THR A 101 -2.00 0.10 -14.90
N SER A 102 -2.82 0.44 -15.89
CA SER A 102 -2.77 -0.16 -17.23
C SER A 102 -1.51 0.25 -17.98
N ALA A 103 -1.17 1.53 -17.97
CA ALA A 103 0.06 2.03 -18.60
C ALA A 103 1.32 1.47 -17.94
N ILE A 104 1.29 1.34 -16.61
CA ILE A 104 2.41 0.78 -15.84
C ILE A 104 2.57 -0.71 -16.14
N ALA A 105 1.49 -1.48 -16.19
CA ALA A 105 1.53 -2.89 -16.57
C ALA A 105 2.12 -3.08 -17.99
N ALA A 106 1.73 -2.22 -18.94
CA ALA A 106 2.31 -2.24 -20.29
C ALA A 106 3.82 -1.94 -20.26
N SER A 107 4.28 -1.02 -19.42
CA SER A 107 5.70 -0.70 -19.24
C SER A 107 6.48 -1.90 -18.67
N PHE A 108 5.96 -2.58 -17.68
CA PHE A 108 6.57 -3.81 -17.15
C PHE A 108 6.66 -4.89 -18.23
N LYS A 109 5.59 -5.08 -19.00
CA LYS A 109 5.59 -6.04 -20.11
C LYS A 109 6.63 -5.71 -21.18
N ALA A 110 6.77 -4.44 -21.53
CA ALA A 110 7.78 -3.96 -22.48
C ALA A 110 9.22 -4.20 -21.98
N CYS A 111 9.44 -4.19 -20.68
CA CYS A 111 10.72 -4.51 -20.02
C CYS A 111 10.95 -6.03 -19.84
N GLY A 112 10.07 -6.89 -20.39
CA GLY A 112 10.24 -8.33 -20.34
C GLY A 112 9.61 -9.04 -19.13
N TYR A 113 8.87 -8.32 -18.30
CA TYR A 113 8.15 -8.93 -17.20
C TYR A 113 6.97 -9.77 -17.66
N ARG A 114 6.78 -10.90 -17.02
CA ARG A 114 5.57 -11.69 -17.15
C ARG A 114 4.47 -11.08 -16.30
N ILE A 115 3.36 -10.71 -16.91
CA ILE A 115 2.19 -10.22 -16.20
C ILE A 115 1.29 -11.41 -15.86
N VAL A 116 0.92 -11.50 -14.60
CA VAL A 116 -0.04 -12.47 -14.07
C VAL A 116 -1.20 -11.70 -13.45
N CYS A 117 -2.40 -12.02 -13.84
CA CYS A 117 -3.60 -11.37 -13.34
C CYS A 117 -4.44 -12.35 -12.51
N ALA A 118 -4.82 -11.94 -11.31
CA ALA A 118 -5.83 -12.63 -10.52
C ALA A 118 -7.18 -11.97 -10.79
N ALA A 119 -8.05 -12.63 -11.51
CA ALA A 119 -9.37 -12.13 -11.85
C ALA A 119 -10.41 -13.26 -11.84
N ILE A 120 -11.67 -12.89 -11.65
CA ILE A 120 -12.77 -13.81 -11.83
C ILE A 120 -12.94 -14.03 -13.36
N PRO A 121 -13.05 -15.27 -13.85
CA PRO A 121 -13.08 -15.56 -15.30
C PRO A 121 -14.17 -14.82 -16.09
N GLU A 122 -15.27 -14.46 -15.45
CA GLU A 122 -16.39 -13.73 -16.04
C GLU A 122 -16.15 -12.23 -16.23
N SER A 123 -15.03 -11.72 -15.68
CA SER A 123 -14.65 -10.30 -15.72
C SER A 123 -13.51 -9.99 -16.71
N LEU A 124 -13.08 -11.00 -17.46
CA LEU A 124 -12.01 -10.86 -18.47
C LEU A 124 -12.58 -10.60 -19.87
#